data_277d7a26f6d6707f64794f480b57b17d
#
_entry.id   277d7a26f6d6707f64794f480b57b17d
#
_cell.length_a   1.000
_cell.length_b   1.000
_cell.length_c   1.000
_cell.angle_alpha   90.00
_cell.angle_beta   90.00
_cell.angle_gamma   90.00
#
_symmetry.space_group_name_H-M   'P 1'
#
loop_
_entity.id
_entity.type
_entity.pdbx_description
1 polymer ?
#
loop_
_entity_poly.entity_id
_entity_poly.type
_entity_poly.pdbx_seq_one_letter_code
_entity_poly.pdbx_strand_id
1 'polypeptide(L)'
;MNTTMHATTFGSALGRLTGSRMRARWLTSGACGEEIARVMPGDDLLVDADIVSTRAITIDTGADKIWPWLVQLGPGRGGAYTYDWIENLLGLDMHSAREILPQFQNLAVGDSFPIGKSGPRMRVAIVESEHNLTFASEDGRWVWSFGLYPMGAATRLVSRNRIALTGASPFTRLFTLLVMEPGSLIMERKMLRGIEQRAERLGHAHRPYGTSKAPTPPPPPARGTSEAAAQGAQGVDGSL
;
A
#
# COMPACT_ATOMS: atom_id res chain seq x y z
N MET A 1 -55.02 -27.27 -6.30
CA MET A 1 -54.23 -27.47 -5.08
C MET A 1 -52.75 -27.47 -5.43
N ASN A 2 -51.99 -26.62 -4.75
CA ASN A 2 -50.50 -26.49 -4.71
C ASN A 2 -49.75 -26.03 -5.96
N THR A 3 -49.65 -24.69 -6.08
CA THR A 3 -48.56 -24.07 -6.80
C THR A 3 -48.15 -22.78 -6.04
N THR A 4 -47.50 -22.94 -4.89
CA THR A 4 -46.97 -21.77 -4.14
C THR A 4 -45.83 -22.19 -3.21
N MET A 5 -44.77 -22.86 -3.71
CA MET A 5 -43.66 -23.25 -2.83
C MET A 5 -42.24 -23.18 -3.46
N HIS A 6 -42.02 -22.44 -4.53
CA HIS A 6 -40.65 -22.33 -5.12
C HIS A 6 -40.04 -20.93 -5.23
N ALA A 7 -40.75 -19.89 -4.78
CA ALA A 7 -40.21 -18.51 -4.92
C ALA A 7 -39.32 -18.07 -3.77
N THR A 8 -39.43 -18.67 -2.58
CA THR A 8 -38.73 -18.18 -1.38
C THR A 8 -37.28 -18.66 -1.24
N THR A 9 -36.94 -19.79 -1.88
CA THR A 9 -35.60 -20.42 -1.75
C THR A 9 -34.57 -19.79 -2.68
N PHE A 10 -34.97 -19.26 -3.84
CA PHE A 10 -34.07 -18.62 -4.81
C PHE A 10 -33.57 -17.25 -4.32
N GLY A 11 -34.43 -16.45 -3.69
CA GLY A 11 -34.03 -15.12 -3.16
C GLY A 11 -33.01 -15.21 -2.03
N SER A 12 -33.12 -16.25 -1.18
CA SER A 12 -32.16 -16.43 -0.06
C SER A 12 -30.77 -16.94 -0.50
N ALA A 13 -30.72 -17.72 -1.59
CA ALA A 13 -29.45 -18.18 -2.15
C ALA A 13 -28.72 -17.06 -2.91
N LEU A 14 -29.44 -16.24 -3.67
CA LEU A 14 -28.89 -15.10 -4.41
C LEU A 14 -28.38 -14.00 -3.46
N GLY A 15 -29.11 -13.72 -2.38
CA GLY A 15 -28.68 -12.79 -1.32
C GLY A 15 -27.44 -13.26 -0.57
N ARG A 16 -27.29 -14.56 -0.32
CA ARG A 16 -26.10 -15.15 0.28
C ARG A 16 -24.90 -15.12 -0.68
N LEU A 17 -25.10 -15.36 -1.97
CA LEU A 17 -24.05 -15.31 -2.99
C LEU A 17 -23.56 -13.88 -3.26
N THR A 18 -24.45 -12.89 -3.30
CA THR A 18 -24.08 -11.49 -3.47
C THR A 18 -23.37 -10.93 -2.24
N GLY A 19 -23.84 -11.25 -1.04
CA GLY A 19 -23.18 -10.89 0.22
C GLY A 19 -21.77 -11.52 0.35
N SER A 20 -21.62 -12.78 -0.07
CA SER A 20 -20.33 -13.47 -0.07
C SER A 20 -19.33 -12.85 -1.06
N ARG A 21 -19.75 -12.50 -2.27
CA ARG A 21 -18.90 -11.85 -3.28
C ARG A 21 -18.49 -10.43 -2.84
N MET A 22 -19.40 -9.67 -2.26
CA MET A 22 -19.12 -8.33 -1.76
C MET A 22 -18.13 -8.40 -0.59
N ARG A 23 -18.33 -9.30 0.36
CA ARG A 23 -17.42 -9.55 1.47
C ARG A 23 -16.03 -9.96 0.97
N ALA A 24 -15.92 -10.86 0.01
CA ALA A 24 -14.65 -11.24 -0.60
C ALA A 24 -13.91 -10.04 -1.19
N ARG A 25 -14.61 -9.15 -1.92
CA ARG A 25 -14.04 -7.91 -2.49
C ARG A 25 -13.55 -6.94 -1.40
N TRP A 26 -14.20 -6.89 -0.25
CA TRP A 26 -13.76 -6.05 0.86
C TRP A 26 -12.49 -6.59 1.52
N LEU A 27 -12.43 -7.91 1.69
CA LEU A 27 -11.28 -8.58 2.30
C LEU A 27 -10.04 -8.59 1.38
N THR A 28 -10.23 -8.42 0.06
CA THR A 28 -9.14 -8.51 -0.92
C THR A 28 -8.95 -7.23 -1.74
N SER A 29 -9.33 -6.08 -1.19
CA SER A 29 -9.29 -4.81 -1.92
C SER A 29 -7.88 -4.44 -2.38
N GLY A 30 -7.72 -4.27 -3.69
CA GLY A 30 -6.45 -3.91 -4.32
C GLY A 30 -5.48 -5.07 -4.53
N ALA A 31 -5.72 -6.24 -3.92
CA ALA A 31 -4.88 -7.43 -4.12
C ALA A 31 -5.33 -8.25 -5.34
N CYS A 32 -4.38 -8.85 -6.05
CA CYS A 32 -4.65 -9.81 -7.13
C CYS A 32 -4.77 -11.26 -6.61
N GLY A 33 -5.20 -12.18 -7.48
CA GLY A 33 -5.38 -13.59 -7.09
C GLY A 33 -4.10 -14.27 -6.60
N GLU A 34 -2.96 -13.95 -7.21
CA GLU A 34 -1.66 -14.48 -6.80
C GLU A 34 -1.24 -13.98 -5.41
N GLU A 35 -1.49 -12.71 -5.09
CA GLU A 35 -1.20 -12.13 -3.78
C GLU A 35 -2.08 -12.72 -2.68
N ILE A 36 -3.34 -13.02 -3.00
CA ILE A 36 -4.27 -13.66 -2.07
C ILE A 36 -3.84 -15.10 -1.79
N ALA A 37 -3.40 -15.84 -2.82
CA ALA A 37 -2.98 -17.24 -2.72
C ALA A 37 -1.55 -17.42 -2.19
N ARG A 38 -0.72 -16.38 -2.25
CA ARG A 38 0.67 -16.42 -1.81
C ARG A 38 0.77 -16.70 -0.32
N VAL A 39 1.65 -17.62 0.08
CA VAL A 39 2.06 -17.76 1.47
C VAL A 39 2.94 -16.56 1.85
N MET A 40 2.56 -15.85 2.90
CA MET A 40 3.34 -14.73 3.43
C MET A 40 4.01 -15.12 4.75
N PRO A 41 5.20 -14.56 5.07
CA PRO A 41 5.81 -14.74 6.38
C PRO A 41 4.82 -14.36 7.50
N GLY A 42 4.64 -15.26 8.47
CA GLY A 42 3.68 -15.11 9.57
C GLY A 42 2.32 -15.75 9.35
N ASP A 43 2.02 -16.29 8.16
CA ASP A 43 0.76 -17.04 7.94
C ASP A 43 0.68 -18.30 8.82
N ASP A 44 1.82 -18.88 9.17
CA ASP A 44 1.99 -20.04 10.05
C ASP A 44 1.76 -19.74 11.53
N LEU A 45 1.85 -18.46 11.94
CA LEU A 45 1.61 -18.05 13.33
C LEU A 45 0.13 -18.13 13.73
N LEU A 46 -0.79 -18.16 12.76
CA LEU A 46 -2.22 -18.31 12.99
C LEU A 46 -2.85 -19.02 11.79
N VAL A 47 -2.72 -20.35 11.74
CA VAL A 47 -3.20 -21.18 10.61
C VAL A 47 -4.73 -21.16 10.50
N ASP A 48 -5.43 -21.34 11.63
CA ASP A 48 -6.90 -21.43 11.69
C ASP A 48 -7.55 -20.07 11.96
N ALA A 49 -7.35 -19.12 11.03
CA ALA A 49 -7.99 -17.82 11.13
C ALA A 49 -9.42 -17.85 10.60
N ASP A 50 -10.38 -17.31 11.37
CA ASP A 50 -11.78 -17.12 10.95
C ASP A 50 -11.92 -16.03 9.87
N ILE A 51 -11.02 -15.04 9.89
CA ILE A 51 -10.98 -13.93 8.94
C ILE A 51 -9.56 -13.79 8.38
N VAL A 52 -9.45 -13.83 7.07
CA VAL A 52 -8.21 -13.48 6.35
C VAL A 52 -8.53 -12.35 5.40
N SER A 53 -7.83 -11.23 5.54
CA SER A 53 -7.89 -10.14 4.57
C SER A 53 -6.51 -9.88 3.97
N THR A 54 -6.46 -9.69 2.65
CA THR A 54 -5.24 -9.34 1.92
C THR A 54 -5.52 -8.10 1.09
N ARG A 55 -4.82 -7.01 1.37
CA ARG A 55 -4.97 -5.74 0.66
C ARG A 55 -3.62 -5.30 0.12
N ALA A 56 -3.62 -4.62 -1.01
CA ALA A 56 -2.37 -4.25 -1.63
C ALA A 56 -2.48 -2.92 -2.38
N ILE A 57 -1.33 -2.23 -2.48
CA ILE A 57 -1.16 -0.99 -3.23
C ILE A 57 0.22 -0.99 -3.89
N THR A 58 0.32 -0.38 -5.08
CA THR A 58 1.62 -0.11 -5.70
C THR A 58 2.06 1.29 -5.32
N ILE A 59 3.29 1.45 -4.88
CA ILE A 59 3.90 2.70 -4.44
C ILE A 59 5.05 3.01 -5.39
N ASP A 60 5.06 4.20 -6.00
CA ASP A 60 6.05 4.59 -7.00
C ASP A 60 7.38 5.04 -6.35
N THR A 61 7.95 4.14 -5.56
CA THR A 61 9.28 4.30 -4.94
C THR A 61 9.85 2.96 -4.48
N GLY A 62 11.13 2.94 -4.12
CA GLY A 62 11.81 1.76 -3.58
C GLY A 62 11.34 1.38 -2.17
N ALA A 63 11.57 0.13 -1.79
CA ALA A 63 11.23 -0.40 -0.47
C ALA A 63 11.94 0.34 0.68
N ASP A 64 13.15 0.85 0.44
CA ASP A 64 13.95 1.67 1.35
C ASP A 64 13.24 2.97 1.80
N LYS A 65 12.32 3.51 0.98
CA LYS A 65 11.52 4.69 1.29
C LYS A 65 10.19 4.34 1.99
N ILE A 66 9.74 3.10 1.86
CA ILE A 66 8.50 2.60 2.48
C ILE A 66 8.78 2.04 3.87
N TRP A 67 9.88 1.30 4.01
CA TRP A 67 10.26 0.60 5.23
C TRP A 67 10.26 1.46 6.50
N PRO A 68 10.84 2.68 6.50
CA PRO A 68 10.84 3.53 7.68
C PRO A 68 9.44 3.87 8.21
N TRP A 69 8.43 3.93 7.34
CA TRP A 69 7.04 4.17 7.73
C TRP A 69 6.37 2.95 8.33
N LEU A 70 6.75 1.74 7.88
CA LEU A 70 6.23 0.49 8.43
C LEU A 70 6.76 0.23 9.83
N VAL A 71 8.07 0.39 10.06
CA VAL A 71 8.69 0.07 11.35
C VAL A 71 8.24 0.99 12.48
N GLN A 72 7.78 2.19 12.18
CA GLN A 72 7.27 3.12 13.19
C GLN A 72 5.75 3.04 13.42
N LEU A 73 5.01 2.14 12.73
CA LEU A 73 3.58 1.96 12.95
C LEU A 73 3.25 1.64 14.41
N GLY A 74 2.10 2.13 14.86
CA GLY A 74 1.50 1.76 16.14
C GLY A 74 1.15 2.94 17.06
N PRO A 75 0.32 2.68 18.09
CA PRO A 75 -0.03 3.65 19.12
C PRO A 75 1.18 4.11 19.92
N GLY A 76 1.25 5.40 20.23
CA GLY A 76 2.41 5.99 20.91
C GLY A 76 3.71 5.98 20.10
N ARG A 77 3.64 5.63 18.82
CA ARG A 77 4.73 5.58 17.84
C ARG A 77 4.40 6.52 16.67
N GLY A 78 4.52 6.05 15.42
CA GLY A 78 4.17 6.83 14.23
C GLY A 78 2.68 6.84 13.87
N GLY A 79 1.80 6.26 14.69
CA GLY A 79 0.38 6.10 14.38
C GLY A 79 0.11 5.07 13.29
N ALA A 80 -1.06 5.11 12.68
CA ALA A 80 -1.44 4.18 11.61
C ALA A 80 -1.69 4.88 10.26
N TYR A 81 -1.44 6.19 10.16
CA TYR A 81 -1.64 7.00 8.93
C TYR A 81 -3.07 6.99 8.40
N THR A 82 -4.03 6.85 9.30
CA THR A 82 -5.45 6.74 9.01
C THR A 82 -6.24 7.98 9.47
N TYR A 83 -7.35 7.77 10.12
CA TYR A 83 -8.19 8.81 10.72
C TYR A 83 -7.95 8.84 12.23
N ASP A 84 -6.90 9.54 12.68
CA ASP A 84 -6.48 9.61 14.08
C ASP A 84 -7.65 9.94 15.02
N TRP A 85 -8.61 10.79 14.59
CA TRP A 85 -9.77 11.16 15.41
C TRP A 85 -10.72 9.99 15.68
N ILE A 86 -10.91 9.06 14.71
CA ILE A 86 -11.72 7.84 14.89
C ILE A 86 -11.00 6.89 15.84
N GLU A 87 -9.69 6.70 15.62
CA GLU A 87 -8.86 5.81 16.43
C GLU A 87 -8.80 6.31 17.88
N ASN A 88 -8.67 7.62 18.08
CA ASN A 88 -8.62 8.24 19.40
C ASN A 88 -9.99 8.22 20.10
N LEU A 89 -11.10 8.28 19.36
CA LEU A 89 -12.43 8.04 19.91
C LEU A 89 -12.57 6.60 20.46
N LEU A 90 -11.86 5.64 19.85
CA LEU A 90 -11.77 4.26 20.33
C LEU A 90 -10.69 4.06 21.41
N GLY A 91 -10.01 5.11 21.85
CA GLY A 91 -9.01 5.07 22.90
C GLY A 91 -7.65 4.50 22.48
N LEU A 92 -7.32 4.55 21.17
CA LEU A 92 -6.10 3.94 20.63
C LEU A 92 -4.85 4.82 20.74
N ASP A 93 -4.96 6.10 21.11
CA ASP A 93 -3.83 7.05 21.22
C ASP A 93 -2.97 7.13 19.95
N MET A 94 -3.64 7.30 18.81
CA MET A 94 -3.00 7.36 17.49
C MET A 94 -2.71 8.80 17.09
N HIS A 95 -1.45 9.04 16.71
CA HIS A 95 -0.96 10.31 16.18
C HIS A 95 -0.11 10.03 14.95
N SER A 96 -0.69 10.21 13.77
CA SER A 96 -0.02 9.91 12.49
C SER A 96 1.16 10.85 12.23
N ALA A 97 2.37 10.32 12.31
CA ALA A 97 3.61 11.03 12.07
C ALA A 97 3.69 11.59 10.64
N ARG A 98 4.29 12.77 10.50
CA ARG A 98 4.55 13.43 9.20
C ARG A 98 5.98 13.25 8.73
N GLU A 99 6.85 12.75 9.61
CA GLU A 99 8.28 12.53 9.40
C GLU A 99 8.73 11.18 9.96
N ILE A 100 9.91 10.75 9.56
CA ILE A 100 10.55 9.56 10.11
C ILE A 100 11.02 9.89 11.52
N LEU A 101 10.63 9.04 12.47
CA LEU A 101 10.95 9.15 13.89
C LEU A 101 12.13 8.23 14.21
N PRO A 102 13.36 8.81 14.42
CA PRO A 102 14.57 7.99 14.58
C PRO A 102 14.52 6.99 15.73
N GLN A 103 13.81 7.33 16.81
CA GLN A 103 13.68 6.47 17.99
C GLN A 103 12.91 5.17 17.72
N PHE A 104 12.17 5.07 16.60
CA PHE A 104 11.39 3.88 16.25
C PHE A 104 11.96 3.11 15.06
N GLN A 105 13.15 3.48 14.55
CA GLN A 105 13.71 2.82 13.37
C GLN A 105 14.45 1.51 13.66
N ASN A 106 14.81 1.26 14.91
CA ASN A 106 15.51 0.04 15.34
C ASN A 106 14.54 -1.00 15.90
N LEU A 107 13.46 -1.30 15.16
CA LEU A 107 12.47 -2.29 15.55
C LEU A 107 13.08 -3.69 15.50
N ALA A 108 12.94 -4.46 16.58
CA ALA A 108 13.48 -5.82 16.70
C ALA A 108 12.38 -6.85 16.98
N VAL A 109 12.65 -8.10 16.61
CA VAL A 109 11.80 -9.22 17.00
C VAL A 109 11.69 -9.30 18.51
N GLY A 110 10.48 -9.40 19.04
CA GLY A 110 10.17 -9.39 20.46
C GLY A 110 9.73 -8.05 21.01
N ASP A 111 10.01 -6.93 20.32
CA ASP A 111 9.44 -5.63 20.72
C ASP A 111 7.93 -5.71 20.77
N SER A 112 7.32 -5.04 21.75
CA SER A 112 5.87 -5.05 21.88
C SER A 112 5.30 -3.69 22.26
N PHE A 113 4.09 -3.41 21.81
CA PHE A 113 3.34 -2.20 22.11
C PHE A 113 1.86 -2.50 22.29
N PRO A 114 1.15 -1.76 23.17
CA PRO A 114 -0.28 -1.98 23.39
C PRO A 114 -1.11 -1.41 22.23
N ILE A 115 -2.19 -2.07 21.87
CA ILE A 115 -3.23 -1.51 21.00
C ILE A 115 -4.28 -0.84 21.89
N GLY A 116 -4.07 0.45 22.17
CA GLY A 116 -4.92 1.22 23.06
C GLY A 116 -4.80 0.82 24.54
N LYS A 117 -5.66 1.39 25.38
CA LYS A 117 -5.58 1.22 26.86
C LYS A 117 -5.98 -0.17 27.34
N SER A 118 -6.88 -0.85 26.63
CA SER A 118 -7.47 -2.14 27.04
C SER A 118 -7.41 -3.21 25.95
N GLY A 119 -6.75 -2.92 24.83
CA GLY A 119 -6.59 -3.83 23.72
C GLY A 119 -5.44 -4.83 23.93
N PRO A 120 -5.29 -5.79 23.02
CA PRO A 120 -4.17 -6.73 23.06
C PRO A 120 -2.84 -5.99 22.85
N ARG A 121 -1.77 -6.58 23.35
CA ARG A 121 -0.42 -6.16 22.97
C ARG A 121 -0.04 -6.82 21.66
N MET A 122 0.56 -6.04 20.76
CA MET A 122 1.16 -6.55 19.54
C MET A 122 2.66 -6.71 19.75
N ARG A 123 3.16 -7.88 19.42
CA ARG A 123 4.58 -8.21 19.44
C ARG A 123 5.10 -8.29 18.01
N VAL A 124 6.28 -7.78 17.77
CA VAL A 124 7.01 -7.96 16.52
C VAL A 124 7.45 -9.42 16.43
N ALA A 125 6.90 -10.15 15.46
CA ALA A 125 7.17 -11.58 15.26
C ALA A 125 8.26 -11.82 14.22
N ILE A 126 8.27 -11.03 13.12
CA ILE A 126 9.23 -11.17 12.03
C ILE A 126 9.65 -9.77 11.58
N VAL A 127 10.94 -9.58 11.37
CA VAL A 127 11.55 -8.39 10.76
C VAL A 127 12.54 -8.85 9.70
N GLU A 128 12.22 -8.61 8.45
CA GLU A 128 13.11 -8.78 7.30
C GLU A 128 13.20 -7.42 6.62
N SER A 129 14.29 -6.69 6.87
CA SER A 129 14.44 -5.30 6.45
C SER A 129 14.09 -5.12 4.98
N GLU A 130 13.20 -4.15 4.69
CA GLU A 130 12.73 -3.81 3.34
C GLU A 130 11.98 -4.93 2.60
N HIS A 131 11.67 -6.05 3.27
CA HIS A 131 10.97 -7.19 2.68
C HIS A 131 9.71 -7.56 3.44
N ASN A 132 9.81 -7.79 4.75
CA ASN A 132 8.66 -8.23 5.53
C ASN A 132 8.68 -7.73 6.96
N LEU A 133 7.51 -7.32 7.46
CA LEU A 133 7.27 -6.98 8.84
C LEU A 133 5.99 -7.67 9.31
N THR A 134 6.09 -8.48 10.35
CA THR A 134 4.94 -9.20 10.90
C THR A 134 4.78 -8.90 12.39
N PHE A 135 3.58 -8.50 12.76
CA PHE A 135 3.12 -8.36 14.13
C PHE A 135 2.20 -9.52 14.49
N ALA A 136 2.27 -10.01 15.72
CA ALA A 136 1.34 -10.98 16.27
C ALA A 136 0.86 -10.50 17.64
N SER A 137 -0.45 -10.63 17.92
CA SER A 137 -0.97 -10.33 19.24
C SER A 137 -0.49 -11.37 20.25
N GLU A 138 -0.22 -10.94 21.49
CA GLU A 138 0.26 -11.81 22.55
C GLU A 138 -0.74 -12.92 22.94
N ASP A 139 -2.05 -12.68 22.68
CA ASP A 139 -3.10 -13.68 22.88
C ASP A 139 -3.24 -14.68 21.70
N GLY A 140 -2.39 -14.55 20.67
CA GLY A 140 -2.35 -15.42 19.51
C GLY A 140 -3.55 -15.34 18.56
N ARG A 141 -4.40 -14.33 18.69
CA ARG A 141 -5.65 -14.21 17.93
C ARG A 141 -5.57 -13.30 16.72
N TRP A 142 -4.50 -12.54 16.57
CA TRP A 142 -4.32 -11.62 15.46
C TRP A 142 -2.87 -11.64 14.97
N VAL A 143 -2.71 -11.85 13.66
CA VAL A 143 -1.43 -11.69 12.95
C VAL A 143 -1.63 -10.65 11.86
N TRP A 144 -0.71 -9.71 11.78
CA TRP A 144 -0.72 -8.64 10.79
C TRP A 144 0.64 -8.55 10.10
N SER A 145 0.68 -8.92 8.82
CA SER A 145 1.90 -9.00 8.02
C SER A 145 1.90 -7.97 6.90
N PHE A 146 3.06 -7.37 6.67
CA PHE A 146 3.35 -6.49 5.55
C PHE A 146 4.48 -7.09 4.72
N GLY A 147 4.23 -7.28 3.42
CA GLY A 147 5.24 -7.71 2.46
C GLY A 147 5.53 -6.61 1.44
N LEU A 148 6.81 -6.40 1.15
CA LEU A 148 7.30 -5.47 0.14
C LEU A 148 7.89 -6.25 -1.03
N TYR A 149 7.32 -6.09 -2.21
CA TYR A 149 7.71 -6.82 -3.41
C TYR A 149 8.15 -5.82 -4.49
N PRO A 150 9.44 -5.80 -4.87
CA PRO A 150 9.95 -4.89 -5.90
C PRO A 150 9.26 -5.09 -7.26
N MET A 151 8.89 -4.00 -7.92
CA MET A 151 8.30 -3.96 -9.27
C MET A 151 9.03 -2.92 -10.13
N GLY A 152 10.26 -3.20 -10.51
CA GLY A 152 11.12 -2.22 -11.20
C GLY A 152 11.45 -1.03 -10.29
N ALA A 153 11.03 0.18 -10.65
CA ALA A 153 11.23 1.39 -9.84
C ALA A 153 10.19 1.58 -8.74
N ALA A 154 9.11 0.81 -8.79
CA ALA A 154 8.03 0.82 -7.81
C ALA A 154 8.12 -0.37 -6.86
N THR A 155 7.35 -0.33 -5.78
CA THR A 155 7.23 -1.44 -4.82
C THR A 155 5.77 -1.76 -4.59
N ARG A 156 5.45 -3.04 -4.59
CA ARG A 156 4.14 -3.54 -4.22
C ARG A 156 4.11 -3.80 -2.72
N LEU A 157 3.28 -3.05 -2.00
CA LEU A 157 3.01 -3.26 -0.57
C LEU A 157 1.76 -4.11 -0.42
N VAL A 158 1.90 -5.27 0.21
CA VAL A 158 0.82 -6.20 0.53
C VAL A 158 0.65 -6.24 2.04
N SER A 159 -0.56 -5.98 2.52
CA SER A 159 -0.95 -6.09 3.92
C SER A 159 -1.89 -7.26 4.09
N ARG A 160 -1.58 -8.17 5.02
CA ARG A 160 -2.43 -9.33 5.36
C ARG A 160 -2.75 -9.35 6.84
N ASN A 161 -4.05 -9.43 7.14
CA ASN A 161 -4.53 -9.69 8.49
C ASN A 161 -5.12 -11.10 8.58
N ARG A 162 -4.80 -11.80 9.65
CA ARG A 162 -5.37 -13.08 10.06
C ARG A 162 -5.92 -12.93 11.48
N ILE A 163 -7.21 -13.21 11.66
CA ILE A 163 -7.90 -13.00 12.94
C ILE A 163 -8.69 -14.25 13.31
N ALA A 164 -8.49 -14.73 14.53
CA ALA A 164 -9.28 -15.81 15.11
C ALA A 164 -10.37 -15.24 16.03
N LEU A 165 -11.58 -15.74 15.88
CA LEU A 165 -12.74 -15.43 16.71
C LEU A 165 -13.05 -16.57 17.69
N THR A 166 -12.08 -17.45 17.96
CA THR A 166 -12.22 -18.56 18.90
C THR A 166 -12.60 -18.05 20.29
N GLY A 167 -13.66 -18.60 20.88
CA GLY A 167 -14.19 -18.16 22.18
C GLY A 167 -14.98 -16.86 22.15
N ALA A 168 -15.14 -16.20 21.00
CA ALA A 168 -15.98 -15.01 20.89
C ALA A 168 -17.46 -15.40 20.99
N SER A 169 -18.25 -14.57 21.69
CA SER A 169 -19.69 -14.71 21.79
C SER A 169 -20.35 -14.55 20.41
N PRO A 170 -21.55 -15.12 20.17
CA PRO A 170 -22.28 -14.91 18.92
C PRO A 170 -22.50 -13.41 18.60
N PHE A 171 -22.72 -12.59 19.62
CA PHE A 171 -22.85 -11.14 19.47
C PHE A 171 -21.54 -10.50 19.01
N THR A 172 -20.40 -10.86 19.61
CA THR A 172 -19.07 -10.39 19.19
C THR A 172 -18.76 -10.78 17.75
N ARG A 173 -19.07 -12.02 17.36
CA ARG A 173 -18.92 -12.49 15.98
C ARG A 173 -19.74 -11.67 15.00
N LEU A 174 -21.02 -11.43 15.33
CA LEU A 174 -21.92 -10.63 14.49
C LEU A 174 -21.43 -9.19 14.38
N PHE A 175 -21.03 -8.57 15.48
CA PHE A 175 -20.46 -7.22 15.51
C PHE A 175 -19.21 -7.13 14.64
N THR A 176 -18.30 -8.10 14.75
CA THR A 176 -17.09 -8.16 13.93
C THR A 176 -17.44 -8.21 12.44
N LEU A 177 -18.37 -9.07 12.03
CA LEU A 177 -18.76 -9.22 10.63
C LEU A 177 -19.47 -8.00 10.06
N LEU A 178 -20.32 -7.33 10.86
CA LEU A 178 -21.16 -6.22 10.36
C LEU A 178 -20.52 -4.84 10.49
N VAL A 179 -19.61 -4.67 11.44
CA VAL A 179 -19.04 -3.36 11.77
C VAL A 179 -17.53 -3.36 11.58
N MET A 180 -16.83 -4.31 12.19
CA MET A 180 -15.38 -4.31 12.19
C MET A 180 -14.77 -4.63 10.81
N GLU A 181 -15.31 -5.61 10.07
CA GLU A 181 -14.80 -5.92 8.73
C GLU A 181 -14.96 -4.76 7.74
N PRO A 182 -16.16 -4.13 7.58
CA PRO A 182 -16.29 -2.97 6.70
C PRO A 182 -15.46 -1.77 7.18
N GLY A 183 -15.42 -1.53 8.51
CA GLY A 183 -14.62 -0.47 9.10
C GLY A 183 -13.12 -0.66 8.83
N SER A 184 -12.62 -1.90 8.97
CA SER A 184 -11.22 -2.23 8.70
C SER A 184 -10.83 -1.94 7.25
N LEU A 185 -11.74 -2.15 6.28
CA LEU A 185 -11.48 -1.83 4.88
C LEU A 185 -11.18 -0.34 4.69
N ILE A 186 -12.01 0.52 5.29
CA ILE A 186 -11.86 1.98 5.16
C ILE A 186 -10.55 2.43 5.82
N MET A 187 -10.29 1.96 7.03
CA MET A 187 -9.11 2.31 7.80
C MET A 187 -7.82 1.83 7.12
N GLU A 188 -7.77 0.56 6.71
CA GLU A 188 -6.57 -0.03 6.11
C GLU A 188 -6.28 0.56 4.71
N ARG A 189 -7.32 0.82 3.90
CA ARG A 189 -7.14 1.55 2.63
C ARG A 189 -6.57 2.95 2.85
N LYS A 190 -7.02 3.64 3.89
CA LYS A 190 -6.50 4.96 4.24
C LYS A 190 -5.06 4.86 4.72
N MET A 191 -4.73 3.86 5.54
CA MET A 191 -3.38 3.57 6.00
C MET A 191 -2.42 3.33 4.82
N LEU A 192 -2.76 2.41 3.92
CA LEU A 192 -1.94 2.09 2.75
C LEU A 192 -1.67 3.33 1.89
N ARG A 193 -2.71 4.16 1.62
CA ARG A 193 -2.55 5.44 0.93
C ARG A 193 -1.74 6.46 1.74
N GLY A 194 -1.85 6.43 3.06
CA GLY A 194 -1.06 7.27 3.95
C GLY A 194 0.42 6.94 3.90
N ILE A 195 0.76 5.66 3.79
CA ILE A 195 2.13 5.16 3.60
C ILE A 195 2.62 5.55 2.20
N GLU A 196 1.84 5.28 1.13
CA GLU A 196 2.13 5.67 -0.26
C GLU A 196 2.55 7.14 -0.34
N GLN A 197 1.68 8.06 0.10
CA GLN A 197 1.93 9.50 0.03
C GLN A 197 3.20 9.94 0.75
N ARG A 198 3.53 9.31 1.87
CA ARG A 198 4.72 9.62 2.67
C ARG A 198 5.99 9.08 2.04
N ALA A 199 5.95 7.83 1.58
CA ALA A 199 7.07 7.17 0.95
C ALA A 199 7.45 7.83 -0.39
N GLU A 200 6.47 8.17 -1.22
CA GLU A 200 6.71 8.87 -2.49
C GLU A 200 7.28 10.27 -2.29
N ARG A 201 6.79 11.03 -1.30
CA ARG A 201 7.40 12.33 -0.95
C ARG A 201 8.86 12.18 -0.55
N LEU A 202 9.19 11.15 0.24
CA LEU A 202 10.56 10.86 0.63
C LEU A 202 11.41 10.47 -0.58
N GLY A 203 10.86 9.69 -1.52
CA GLY A 203 11.51 9.32 -2.77
C GLY A 203 11.79 10.53 -3.67
N HIS A 204 10.83 11.44 -3.79
CA HIS A 204 11.00 12.67 -4.59
C HIS A 204 11.99 13.64 -3.98
N ALA A 205 12.06 13.78 -2.66
CA ALA A 205 13.02 14.65 -1.98
C ALA A 205 14.48 14.20 -2.16
N HIS A 206 14.72 12.92 -2.45
CA HIS A 206 16.05 12.34 -2.67
C HIS A 206 16.42 12.17 -4.15
N ARG A 207 15.56 12.54 -5.11
CA ARG A 207 15.98 12.64 -6.52
C ARG A 207 16.90 13.85 -6.65
N PRO A 208 18.18 13.68 -7.04
CA PRO A 208 19.06 14.81 -7.27
C PRO A 208 18.42 15.69 -8.36
N TYR A 209 18.38 16.98 -8.11
CA TYR A 209 17.95 18.01 -9.06
C TYR A 209 18.94 17.98 -10.23
N GLY A 210 18.64 17.23 -11.30
CA GLY A 210 19.59 17.18 -12.40
C GLY A 210 19.42 16.03 -13.38
N THR A 211 18.27 15.94 -14.05
CA THR A 211 18.18 15.59 -15.47
C THR A 211 16.98 16.32 -16.07
N SER A 212 16.96 17.63 -15.89
CA SER A 212 16.31 18.48 -16.86
C SER A 212 17.07 18.25 -18.17
N LYS A 213 16.43 17.58 -19.14
CA LYS A 213 16.92 17.49 -20.50
C LYS A 213 17.33 18.92 -20.90
N ALA A 214 18.65 19.13 -21.04
CA ALA A 214 19.17 20.42 -21.50
C ALA A 214 18.35 20.83 -22.71
N PRO A 215 17.91 22.09 -22.83
CA PRO A 215 17.19 22.53 -24.02
C PRO A 215 18.08 22.21 -25.21
N THR A 216 17.55 21.47 -26.16
CA THR A 216 18.24 21.14 -27.41
C THR A 216 18.74 22.47 -28.00
N PRO A 217 20.03 22.64 -28.25
CA PRO A 217 20.52 23.89 -28.86
C PRO A 217 19.77 24.11 -30.18
N PRO A 218 19.43 25.36 -30.53
CA PRO A 218 18.75 25.65 -31.78
C PRO A 218 19.60 25.14 -32.96
N PRO A 219 18.97 24.62 -34.02
CA PRO A 219 19.70 24.14 -35.20
C PRO A 219 20.57 25.29 -35.74
N PRO A 220 21.77 25.01 -36.24
CA PRO A 220 22.63 26.02 -36.85
C PRO A 220 21.90 26.69 -38.01
N PRO A 221 22.10 28.00 -38.24
CA PRO A 221 21.46 28.70 -39.34
C PRO A 221 21.84 28.03 -40.68
N ALA A 222 20.85 27.81 -41.53
CA ALA A 222 21.04 27.25 -42.86
C ALA A 222 22.08 28.11 -43.59
N ARG A 223 23.18 27.49 -44.05
CA ARG A 223 24.14 28.17 -44.95
C ARG A 223 23.40 28.52 -46.23
N GLY A 224 23.16 29.81 -46.39
CA GLY A 224 22.65 30.34 -47.65
C GLY A 224 23.61 29.95 -48.77
N THR A 225 23.11 29.23 -49.74
CA THR A 225 23.74 29.05 -51.06
C THR A 225 23.70 30.41 -51.72
N SER A 226 24.88 31.12 -51.70
CA SER A 226 25.11 32.25 -52.56
C SER A 226 25.44 31.75 -53.96
N GLU A 227 24.40 31.57 -54.74
CA GLU A 227 24.51 31.42 -56.20
C GLU A 227 23.98 32.75 -56.80
N ALA A 228 24.91 33.61 -57.13
CA ALA A 228 24.58 34.74 -58.05
C ALA A 228 25.83 35.17 -58.81
N ALA A 229 25.79 34.88 -60.05
CA ALA A 229 26.09 35.77 -61.16
C ALA A 229 27.55 36.30 -61.33
N ALA A 230 28.25 35.66 -62.21
CA ALA A 230 29.22 36.33 -63.01
C ALA A 230 28.91 36.07 -64.49
N GLN A 231 28.10 36.93 -65.10
CA GLN A 231 28.04 37.13 -66.55
C GLN A 231 28.80 38.38 -66.93
N GLY A 232 29.68 38.20 -67.89
CA GLY A 232 29.90 39.25 -68.92
C GLY A 232 31.02 40.22 -68.66
N ALA A 233 32.12 40.04 -69.35
CA ALA A 233 32.62 41.10 -70.26
C ALA A 233 33.74 40.56 -71.11
N GLN A 234 33.48 40.63 -72.40
CA GLN A 234 34.39 40.48 -73.50
C GLN A 234 35.29 41.73 -73.60
N GLY A 235 36.41 41.60 -74.26
CA GLY A 235 37.16 42.72 -74.84
C GLY A 235 38.67 42.47 -74.79
N VAL A 236 39.16 41.87 -75.79
CA VAL A 236 39.82 42.46 -76.96
C VAL A 236 41.29 42.88 -76.71
N ASP A 237 42.13 42.16 -77.41
CA ASP A 237 43.17 42.68 -78.27
C ASP A 237 44.53 43.09 -77.69
N GLY A 238 45.59 42.65 -78.40
CA GLY A 238 46.75 43.45 -78.68
C GLY A 238 48.14 42.84 -78.46
N SER A 239 48.56 42.13 -79.45
CA SER A 239 49.92 42.21 -80.05
C SER A 239 51.10 42.67 -79.20
N LEU A 240 52.08 41.91 -79.09
CA LEU A 240 53.41 41.77 -79.78
C LEU A 240 54.23 40.70 -79.07
#